data_1fa56ab6fa048036d06062c7ae9b4296
#
_entry.id   1fa56ab6fa048036d06062c7ae9b4296
#
_cell.length_a   1.000
_cell.length_b   1.000
_cell.length_c   1.000
_cell.angle_alpha   90.00
_cell.angle_beta   90.00
_cell.angle_gamma   90.00
#
_symmetry.space_group_name_H-M   'P 1'
#
loop_
_entity.id
_entity.type
_entity.pdbx_description
1 polymer ?
#
loop_
_entity_poly.entity_id
_entity_poly.type
_entity_poly.pdbx_seq_one_letter_code
_entity_poly.pdbx_strand_id
1 'polypeptide(L)' 'MDFVATFHTHLSALMTERALKKAGFTARMAPVPRQLSSSCGTCVFYTAPDLCRDALDEDTERVYAVNGECYSLLLDSEE' A
#
# COMPACT_ATOMS: atom_id res chain seq x y z
N MET A 1 4.74 5.05 -11.49
CA MET A 1 5.29 3.89 -10.78
C MET A 1 4.17 3.22 -10.00
N ASP A 2 4.22 1.91 -9.92
CA ASP A 2 3.21 1.12 -9.23
C ASP A 2 3.72 0.66 -7.88
N PHE A 3 2.84 0.76 -6.87
CA PHE A 3 3.16 0.40 -5.50
C PHE A 3 2.06 -0.46 -4.91
N VAL A 4 2.40 -1.21 -3.86
CA VAL A 4 1.44 -1.88 -3.01
C VAL A 4 1.80 -1.64 -1.55
N ALA A 5 0.82 -1.24 -0.75
CA ALA A 5 0.98 -1.02 0.67
C ALA A 5 0.17 -2.04 1.45
N THR A 6 0.74 -2.60 2.51
CA THR A 6 0.06 -3.51 3.42
C THR A 6 -0.20 -2.82 4.75
N PHE A 7 -1.21 -3.29 5.48
CA PHE A 7 -1.72 -2.60 6.66
C PHE A 7 -2.00 -3.55 7.82
N HIS A 8 -2.02 -3.01 9.03
CA HIS A 8 -2.41 -3.77 10.22
C HIS A 8 -3.91 -3.94 10.32
N THR A 9 -4.71 -3.01 9.79
CA THR A 9 -6.17 -3.05 9.85
C THR A 9 -6.79 -2.74 8.49
N HIS A 10 -8.01 -3.24 8.29
CA HIS A 10 -8.80 -2.94 7.09
C HIS A 10 -9.14 -1.45 7.00
N LEU A 11 -9.43 -0.82 8.14
CA LEU A 11 -9.73 0.61 8.18
C LEU A 11 -8.55 1.45 7.68
N SER A 12 -7.35 1.08 8.08
CA SER A 12 -6.12 1.74 7.63
C SER A 12 -5.96 1.69 6.11
N ALA A 13 -6.25 0.52 5.52
CA ALA A 13 -6.23 0.36 4.07
C ALA A 13 -7.26 1.28 3.39
N LEU A 14 -8.48 1.33 3.92
CA LEU A 14 -9.54 2.19 3.39
C LEU A 14 -9.15 3.67 3.46
N MET A 15 -8.60 4.11 4.58
CA MET A 15 -8.18 5.51 4.77
C MET A 15 -7.08 5.89 3.79
N THR A 16 -6.12 5.00 3.58
CA THR A 16 -5.02 5.23 2.63
C THR A 16 -5.55 5.29 1.19
N GLU A 17 -6.44 4.37 0.80
CA GLU A 17 -7.05 4.41 -0.52
C GLU A 17 -7.73 5.76 -0.77
N ARG A 18 -8.51 6.24 0.19
CA ARG A 18 -9.22 7.52 0.08
C ARG A 18 -8.25 8.70 -0.02
N ALA A 19 -7.19 8.69 0.79
CA ALA A 19 -6.19 9.77 0.76
C ALA A 19 -5.47 9.84 -0.59
N LEU A 20 -5.12 8.69 -1.16
CA LEU A 20 -4.47 8.61 -2.47
C LEU A 20 -5.39 9.12 -3.58
N LYS A 21 -6.65 8.71 -3.56
CA LYS A 21 -7.64 9.17 -4.54
C LYS A 21 -7.87 10.67 -4.43
N LYS A 22 -7.94 11.19 -3.21
CA LYS A 22 -8.11 12.62 -2.96
C LYS A 22 -6.91 13.43 -3.48
N ALA A 23 -5.72 12.85 -3.43
CA ALA A 23 -4.51 13.47 -3.98
C ALA A 23 -4.43 13.40 -5.51
N GLY A 24 -5.39 12.71 -6.16
CA GLY A 24 -5.46 12.59 -7.60
C GLY A 24 -4.80 11.35 -8.18
N PHE A 25 -4.39 10.40 -7.35
CA PHE A 25 -3.74 9.16 -7.80
C PHE A 25 -4.74 8.02 -7.94
N THR A 26 -4.37 7.02 -8.76
CA THR A 26 -5.16 5.79 -8.90
C THR A 26 -4.83 4.87 -7.74
N ALA A 27 -5.86 4.36 -7.06
CA ALA A 27 -5.68 3.46 -5.93
C ALA A 27 -6.87 2.49 -5.84
N ARG A 28 -6.59 1.25 -5.41
CA ARG A 28 -7.64 0.26 -5.19
C ARG A 28 -7.26 -0.69 -4.06
N MET A 29 -8.25 -1.09 -3.28
CA MET A 29 -8.08 -2.13 -2.27
C MET A 29 -8.17 -3.51 -2.94
N ALA A 30 -7.41 -4.46 -2.42
CA ALA A 30 -7.38 -5.82 -2.94
C ALA A 30 -6.91 -6.79 -1.85
N PRO A 31 -7.18 -8.10 -2.03
CA PRO A 31 -6.55 -9.11 -1.18
C PRO A 31 -5.04 -9.09 -1.35
N VAL A 32 -4.30 -9.36 -0.28
CA VAL A 32 -2.84 -9.37 -0.31
C VAL A 32 -2.34 -10.52 -1.19
N PRO A 33 -1.43 -10.26 -2.15
CA PRO A 33 -0.83 -11.33 -2.96
C PRO A 33 -0.11 -12.37 -2.11
N ARG A 34 -0.01 -13.60 -2.63
CA ARG A 34 0.65 -14.71 -1.92
C ARG A 34 2.09 -14.42 -1.52
N GLN A 35 2.81 -13.68 -2.35
CA GLN A 35 4.21 -13.34 -2.11
C GLN A 35 4.40 -12.39 -0.94
N LEU A 36 3.33 -11.70 -0.54
CA LEU A 36 3.36 -10.73 0.55
C LEU A 36 2.53 -11.25 1.71
N SER A 37 2.71 -10.64 2.87
CA SER A 37 1.90 -10.94 4.04
C SER A 37 1.38 -9.65 4.66
N SER A 38 0.27 -9.74 5.37
CA SER A 38 -0.34 -8.59 6.03
C SER A 38 -1.18 -9.06 7.20
N SER A 39 -1.22 -8.28 8.26
CA SER A 39 -2.01 -8.59 9.46
C SER A 39 -3.51 -8.64 9.17
N CYS A 40 -4.02 -7.82 8.24
CA CYS A 40 -5.46 -7.76 7.95
C CYS A 40 -5.86 -8.46 6.66
N GLY A 41 -4.92 -8.94 5.88
CA GLY A 41 -5.21 -9.60 4.59
C GLY A 41 -5.63 -8.67 3.47
N THR A 42 -5.60 -7.36 3.67
CA THR A 42 -6.00 -6.36 2.69
C THR A 42 -4.83 -5.43 2.39
N CYS A 43 -4.67 -5.08 1.12
CA CYS A 43 -3.65 -4.13 0.69
C CYS A 43 -4.26 -3.08 -0.23
N VAL A 44 -3.47 -2.05 -0.56
CA VAL A 44 -3.84 -1.02 -1.53
C VAL A 44 -2.79 -1.02 -2.63
N PHE A 45 -3.21 -1.26 -3.87
CA PHE A 45 -2.38 -1.04 -5.05
C PHE A 45 -2.59 0.38 -5.51
N TYR A 46 -1.52 1.10 -5.82
CA TYR A 46 -1.64 2.48 -6.29
C TYR A 46 -0.54 2.84 -7.28
N THR A 47 -0.84 3.85 -8.12
CA THR A 47 0.10 4.37 -9.10
C THR A 47 0.33 5.85 -8.81
N ALA A 48 1.58 6.24 -8.64
CA ALA A 48 1.95 7.61 -8.28
C ALA A 48 3.41 7.88 -8.68
N PRO A 49 3.86 9.14 -8.67
CA PRO A 49 5.26 9.46 -8.97
C PRO A 49 6.26 8.94 -7.94
N ASP A 50 5.82 8.81 -6.68
CA ASP A 50 6.62 8.27 -5.59
C ASP A 50 5.71 7.50 -4.62
N LEU A 51 6.24 6.98 -3.52
CA LEU A 51 5.45 6.15 -2.62
C LEU A 51 4.42 6.92 -1.78
N CYS A 52 4.38 8.25 -1.90
CA CYS A 52 3.37 9.12 -1.29
C CYS A 52 3.26 8.94 0.23
N ARG A 53 4.36 9.07 0.95
CA ARG A 53 4.41 8.88 2.40
C ARG A 53 3.32 9.61 3.16
N ASP A 54 3.00 10.85 2.74
CA ASP A 54 2.01 11.69 3.43
C ASP A 54 0.59 11.16 3.30
N ALA A 55 0.32 10.34 2.29
CA ALA A 55 -1.00 9.73 2.08
C ALA A 55 -1.16 8.39 2.80
N LEU A 56 -0.07 7.79 3.26
CA LEU A 56 -0.10 6.50 3.95
C LEU A 56 -0.57 6.69 5.39
N ASP A 57 -1.52 5.84 5.81
CA ASP A 57 -2.00 5.86 7.19
C ASP A 57 -0.88 5.41 8.15
N GLU A 58 -0.95 5.84 9.40
CA GLU A 58 0.07 5.50 10.40
C GLU A 58 0.16 4.00 10.69
N ASP A 59 -0.90 3.24 10.42
CA ASP A 59 -0.93 1.78 10.58
C ASP A 59 -0.44 1.03 9.35
N THR A 60 0.23 1.71 8.41
CA THR A 60 0.85 1.05 7.28
C THR A 60 1.96 0.12 7.75
N GLU A 61 1.91 -1.15 7.35
CA GLU A 61 2.95 -2.12 7.68
C GLU A 61 4.16 -1.99 6.77
N ARG A 62 3.94 -2.16 5.47
CA ARG A 62 5.00 -2.19 4.47
C ARG A 62 4.51 -1.58 3.17
N VAL A 63 5.46 -1.05 2.39
CA VAL A 63 5.20 -0.57 1.04
C VAL A 63 6.23 -1.20 0.11
N TYR A 64 5.76 -1.70 -1.03
CA TYR A 64 6.59 -2.33 -2.05
C TYR A 64 6.44 -1.62 -3.37
N ALA A 65 7.53 -1.55 -4.15
CA ALA A 65 7.45 -1.22 -5.57
C ALA A 65 7.01 -2.47 -6.32
N VAL A 66 6.13 -2.31 -7.31
CA VAL A 66 5.62 -3.41 -8.12
C VAL A 66 6.26 -3.36 -9.49
N ASN A 67 6.97 -4.42 -9.88
CA ASN A 67 7.59 -4.55 -11.19
C ASN A 67 7.17 -5.89 -11.79
N GLY A 68 6.08 -5.88 -12.58
CA GLY A 68 5.49 -7.11 -13.09
C GLY A 68 5.01 -7.98 -11.95
N GLU A 69 5.59 -9.16 -11.79
CA GLU A 69 5.27 -10.10 -10.71
C GLU A 69 6.22 -10.00 -9.52
N CYS A 70 7.14 -9.03 -9.56
CA CYS A 70 8.14 -8.83 -8.52
C CYS A 70 7.77 -7.68 -7.61
N TYR A 71 8.08 -7.83 -6.32
CA TYR A 71 7.82 -6.81 -5.30
C TYR A 71 9.14 -6.47 -4.60
N SER A 72 9.46 -5.18 -4.54
CA SER A 72 10.68 -4.68 -3.88
C SER A 72 10.30 -3.86 -2.67
N LEU A 73 10.74 -4.27 -1.49
CA LEU A 73 10.42 -3.57 -0.23
C LEU A 73 11.03 -2.16 -0.22
N LEU A 74 10.19 -1.17 0.01
CA LEU A 74 10.61 0.24 0.10
C LEU A 74 10.48 0.80 1.51
N LEU A 75 9.48 0.38 2.25
CA LEU A 75 9.20 0.87 3.60
C LEU A 75 8.74 -0.30 4.47
N ASP A 76 9.32 -0.43 5.65
CA ASP A 76 8.94 -1.44 6.64
C ASP A 76 8.85 -0.76 8.00
N SER A 77 7.62 -0.57 8.48
CA SER A 77 7.38 0.08 9.78
C SER A 77 7.69 -0.82 10.98
N GLU A 78 7.94 -2.11 10.73
CA GLU A 78 8.30 -3.08 11.77
C GLU A 78 9.79 -3.06 12.13
N GLU A 79 10.58 -2.31 11.40
CA GLU A 79 12.02 -2.15 11.67
C GLU A 79 12.29 -1.08 12.70
#